data_032291e0955f849014cc27b3035a578e
#
_entry.id   032291e0955f849014cc27b3035a578e
#
_cell.length_a   1.000
_cell.length_b   1.000
_cell.length_c   1.000
_cell.angle_alpha   90.00
_cell.angle_beta   90.00
_cell.angle_gamma   90.00
#
_symmetry.space_group_name_H-M   'P 1'
#
loop_
_entity.id
_entity.type
_entity.pdbx_description
1 polymer ?
#
loop_
_entity_poly.entity_id
_entity_poly.type
_entity_poly.pdbx_seq_one_letter_code
_entity_poly.pdbx_strand_id
1 'polypeptide(L)'
;MIITFFKLVVIIYASILTANTNSDYIQSLIFKTEQQYQSVTDFQVEMEIKLDVPGFRMPKKKFKVFFKQPNKVKIKTKGFGVLPKTGLFTSPVDNFDNLKELRLITLNDKNKPNDIIISGQLITDSLKVKIPNEYARLTFIPAVDVKLDTLRWVIKSVTTRIDTLKIMKINNNYDIVDGDYYLPVTSTVEYYIKDAKLSKWLKKDISTVIGKDQDLKYQKNNLVEGNIKIKYNKYKVNRGIPDKIFK
;
A
#
# COMPACT_ATOMS: atom_id res chain seq x y z
N MET A 1 28.54 20.91 -40.52
CA MET A 1 27.22 21.25 -39.93
C MET A 1 26.19 20.14 -40.09
N ILE A 2 26.08 19.43 -41.19
CA ILE A 2 25.10 18.33 -41.40
C ILE A 2 25.36 17.11 -40.49
N ILE A 3 26.62 16.72 -40.26
CA ILE A 3 26.99 15.55 -39.44
C ILE A 3 26.65 15.76 -37.94
N THR A 4 26.75 17.00 -37.47
CA THR A 4 26.41 17.33 -36.05
C THR A 4 24.91 17.28 -35.82
N PHE A 5 24.12 17.68 -36.81
CA PHE A 5 22.65 17.63 -36.74
C PHE A 5 22.14 16.18 -36.73
N PHE A 6 22.75 15.29 -37.52
CA PHE A 6 22.39 13.89 -37.59
C PHE A 6 22.67 13.14 -36.25
N LYS A 7 23.81 13.46 -35.61
CA LYS A 7 24.13 12.90 -34.26
C LYS A 7 23.14 13.37 -33.21
N LEU A 8 22.68 14.62 -33.25
CA LEU A 8 21.70 15.14 -32.28
C LEU A 8 20.33 14.47 -32.46
N VAL A 9 19.87 14.26 -33.69
CA VAL A 9 18.62 13.60 -34.02
C VAL A 9 18.65 12.13 -33.55
N VAL A 10 19.76 11.41 -33.76
CA VAL A 10 19.91 10.01 -33.31
C VAL A 10 19.89 9.89 -31.79
N ILE A 11 20.48 10.85 -31.07
CA ILE A 11 20.46 10.85 -29.57
C ILE A 11 19.04 11.11 -29.08
N ILE A 12 18.26 11.99 -29.71
CA ILE A 12 16.86 12.24 -29.33
C ILE A 12 15.99 11.00 -29.60
N TYR A 13 16.16 10.32 -30.73
CA TYR A 13 15.43 9.10 -31.06
C TYR A 13 15.78 7.94 -30.10
N ALA A 14 17.05 7.79 -29.74
CA ALA A 14 17.48 6.76 -28.77
C ALA A 14 16.90 7.00 -27.38
N SER A 15 16.80 8.26 -26.94
CA SER A 15 16.20 8.58 -25.63
C SER A 15 14.67 8.37 -25.59
N ILE A 16 13.96 8.58 -26.70
CA ILE A 16 12.54 8.29 -26.80
C ILE A 16 12.26 6.79 -26.79
N LEU A 17 13.08 5.98 -27.47
CA LEU A 17 12.96 4.51 -27.48
C LEU A 17 13.20 3.90 -26.10
N THR A 18 14.18 4.39 -25.34
CA THR A 18 14.45 3.88 -23.98
C THR A 18 13.38 4.28 -22.97
N ALA A 19 12.76 5.44 -23.12
CA ALA A 19 11.66 5.87 -22.26
C ALA A 19 10.40 5.00 -22.46
N ASN A 20 10.06 4.64 -23.70
CA ASN A 20 8.93 3.77 -23.98
C ASN A 20 9.14 2.34 -23.45
N THR A 21 10.34 1.77 -23.60
CA THR A 21 10.64 0.41 -23.09
C THR A 21 10.53 0.30 -21.56
N ASN A 22 10.93 1.33 -20.83
CA ASN A 22 10.78 1.36 -19.37
C ASN A 22 9.32 1.44 -18.93
N SER A 23 8.49 2.23 -19.62
CA SER A 23 7.05 2.32 -19.33
C SER A 23 6.36 0.98 -19.55
N ASP A 24 6.60 0.34 -20.70
CA ASP A 24 6.00 -0.95 -21.05
C ASP A 24 6.43 -2.06 -20.08
N TYR A 25 7.69 -2.02 -19.65
CA TYR A 25 8.18 -2.97 -18.66
C TYR A 25 7.49 -2.78 -17.29
N ILE A 26 7.34 -1.53 -16.81
CA ILE A 26 6.60 -1.25 -15.57
C ILE A 26 5.15 -1.74 -15.68
N GLN A 27 4.46 -1.48 -16.78
CA GLN A 27 3.09 -1.96 -17.00
C GLN A 27 3.03 -3.48 -16.99
N SER A 28 4.01 -4.18 -17.57
CA SER A 28 4.07 -5.64 -17.53
C SER A 28 4.23 -6.20 -16.12
N LEU A 29 5.01 -5.54 -15.25
CA LEU A 29 5.17 -5.92 -13.84
C LEU A 29 3.87 -5.75 -13.06
N ILE A 30 3.19 -4.62 -13.24
CA ILE A 30 1.89 -4.33 -12.62
C ILE A 30 0.86 -5.37 -13.06
N PHE A 31 0.78 -5.64 -14.36
CA PHE A 31 -0.15 -6.62 -14.94
C PHE A 31 0.05 -8.04 -14.37
N LYS A 32 1.29 -8.52 -14.29
CA LYS A 32 1.59 -9.84 -13.72
C LYS A 32 1.20 -9.93 -12.23
N THR A 33 1.40 -8.84 -11.49
CA THR A 33 1.02 -8.76 -10.09
C THR A 33 -0.51 -8.78 -9.93
N GLU A 34 -1.22 -8.10 -10.83
CA GLU A 34 -2.68 -8.12 -10.89
C GLU A 34 -3.22 -9.52 -11.27
N GLN A 35 -2.62 -10.19 -12.26
CA GLN A 35 -3.00 -11.56 -12.61
C GLN A 35 -2.87 -12.53 -11.42
N GLN A 36 -1.78 -12.42 -10.66
CA GLN A 36 -1.59 -13.23 -9.44
C GLN A 36 -2.68 -12.94 -8.40
N TYR A 37 -3.04 -11.68 -8.19
CA TYR A 37 -4.12 -11.30 -7.28
C TYR A 37 -5.48 -11.83 -7.75
N GLN A 38 -5.76 -11.77 -9.04
CA GLN A 38 -7.02 -12.24 -9.62
C GLN A 38 -7.18 -13.75 -9.61
N SER A 39 -6.10 -14.52 -9.42
CA SER A 39 -6.17 -15.99 -9.25
C SER A 39 -6.96 -16.40 -8.01
N VAL A 40 -7.12 -15.46 -7.05
CA VAL A 40 -7.92 -15.63 -5.83
C VAL A 40 -9.27 -14.94 -6.02
N THR A 41 -10.31 -15.71 -6.35
CA THR A 41 -11.65 -15.19 -6.62
C THR A 41 -12.42 -14.85 -5.34
N ASP A 42 -12.24 -15.63 -4.29
CA ASP A 42 -12.83 -15.41 -2.98
C ASP A 42 -11.99 -16.01 -1.85
N PHE A 43 -12.11 -15.47 -0.67
CA PHE A 43 -11.57 -16.10 0.54
C PHE A 43 -12.32 -15.71 1.81
N GLN A 44 -12.23 -16.60 2.80
CA GLN A 44 -12.57 -16.34 4.19
C GLN A 44 -11.29 -16.40 5.01
N VAL A 45 -11.13 -15.47 5.96
CA VAL A 45 -9.94 -15.39 6.83
C VAL A 45 -10.32 -14.93 8.23
N GLU A 46 -9.63 -15.41 9.25
CA GLU A 46 -9.64 -14.86 10.60
C GLU A 46 -8.49 -13.88 10.74
N MET A 47 -8.80 -12.61 11.05
CA MET A 47 -7.82 -11.56 11.28
C MET A 47 -7.72 -11.23 12.76
N GLU A 48 -6.50 -11.11 13.27
CA GLU A 48 -6.21 -10.56 14.59
C GLU A 48 -5.47 -9.23 14.39
N ILE A 49 -6.04 -8.13 14.91
CA ILE A 49 -5.47 -6.80 14.82
C ILE A 49 -4.98 -6.36 16.20
N LYS A 50 -3.69 -5.98 16.26
CA LYS A 50 -3.07 -5.31 17.41
C LYS A 50 -2.69 -3.90 17.01
N LEU A 51 -3.21 -2.92 17.72
CA LEU A 51 -2.83 -1.51 17.58
C LEU A 51 -1.80 -1.18 18.66
N ASP A 52 -0.66 -0.64 18.26
CA ASP A 52 0.42 -0.21 19.13
C ASP A 52 0.74 1.26 18.79
N VAL A 53 0.00 2.15 19.42
CA VAL A 53 0.14 3.61 19.23
C VAL A 53 0.36 4.22 20.60
N PRO A 54 1.36 5.10 20.79
CA PRO A 54 1.63 5.76 22.07
C PRO A 54 0.40 6.46 22.61
N GLY A 55 0.08 6.18 23.87
CA GLY A 55 -1.11 6.74 24.55
C GLY A 55 -2.44 6.07 24.22
N PHE A 56 -2.44 5.06 23.34
CA PHE A 56 -3.64 4.30 23.00
C PHE A 56 -3.47 2.80 23.28
N ARG A 57 -4.21 2.28 24.24
CA ARG A 57 -4.25 0.84 24.55
C ARG A 57 -5.55 0.24 24.04
N MET A 58 -5.50 -0.48 22.93
CA MET A 58 -6.62 -1.26 22.44
C MET A 58 -6.33 -2.76 22.62
N PRO A 59 -7.24 -3.54 23.19
CA PRO A 59 -7.08 -4.98 23.24
C PRO A 59 -7.07 -5.55 21.81
N LYS A 60 -6.38 -6.66 21.62
CA LYS A 60 -6.39 -7.39 20.36
C LYS A 60 -7.81 -7.69 19.93
N LYS A 61 -8.16 -7.35 18.70
CA LYS A 61 -9.47 -7.63 18.12
C LYS A 61 -9.39 -8.73 17.08
N LYS A 62 -10.36 -9.62 17.11
CA LYS A 62 -10.49 -10.71 16.14
C LYS A 62 -11.69 -10.43 15.24
N PHE A 63 -11.48 -10.64 13.95
CA PHE A 63 -12.47 -10.45 12.91
C PHE A 63 -12.53 -11.71 12.05
N LYS A 64 -13.72 -12.07 11.61
CA LYS A 64 -13.89 -13.01 10.51
C LYS A 64 -14.26 -12.20 9.27
N VAL A 65 -13.44 -12.31 8.22
CA VAL A 65 -13.59 -11.52 7.02
C VAL A 65 -13.87 -12.43 5.85
N PHE A 66 -14.80 -12.01 5.01
CA PHE A 66 -15.12 -12.63 3.74
C PHE A 66 -14.81 -11.63 2.65
N PHE A 67 -14.11 -12.08 1.63
CA PHE A 67 -13.78 -11.32 0.44
C PHE A 67 -14.23 -12.06 -0.79
N LYS A 68 -14.69 -11.34 -1.80
CA LYS A 68 -14.98 -11.87 -3.12
C LYS A 68 -14.70 -10.79 -4.17
N GLN A 69 -13.97 -11.18 -5.19
CA GLN A 69 -13.68 -10.30 -6.32
C GLN A 69 -14.95 -9.67 -6.91
N PRO A 70 -14.89 -8.42 -7.45
CA PRO A 70 -13.69 -7.58 -7.46
C PRO A 70 -13.45 -6.83 -6.13
N ASN A 71 -14.48 -6.54 -5.31
CA ASN A 71 -14.38 -5.64 -4.16
C ASN A 71 -15.41 -5.91 -3.05
N LYS A 72 -16.03 -7.08 -3.02
CA LYS A 72 -17.02 -7.42 -1.98
C LYS A 72 -16.30 -7.82 -0.69
N VAL A 73 -16.53 -7.09 0.39
CA VAL A 73 -15.97 -7.38 1.71
C VAL A 73 -17.08 -7.41 2.75
N LYS A 74 -17.16 -8.46 3.55
CA LYS A 74 -18.02 -8.57 4.73
C LYS A 74 -17.21 -8.91 5.95
N ILE A 75 -17.40 -8.11 7.00
CA ILE A 75 -16.71 -8.28 8.27
C ILE A 75 -17.72 -8.76 9.30
N LYS A 76 -17.36 -9.84 10.01
CA LYS A 76 -18.07 -10.30 11.20
C LYS A 76 -17.18 -10.17 12.42
N THR A 77 -17.60 -9.40 13.40
CA THR A 77 -16.90 -9.21 14.66
C THR A 77 -17.87 -9.08 15.82
N LYS A 78 -17.42 -9.37 17.04
CA LYS A 78 -18.16 -9.02 18.25
C LYS A 78 -17.83 -7.55 18.60
N GLY A 79 -18.82 -6.66 18.47
CA GLY A 79 -18.68 -5.23 18.69
C GLY A 79 -18.25 -4.45 17.45
N PHE A 80 -18.03 -3.14 17.62
CA PHE A 80 -17.63 -2.23 16.54
C PHE A 80 -16.17 -2.45 16.15
N GLY A 81 -15.88 -2.48 14.86
CA GLY A 81 -14.53 -2.58 14.33
C GLY A 81 -14.44 -2.13 12.88
N VAL A 82 -13.41 -1.36 12.57
CA VAL A 82 -13.06 -0.94 11.21
C VAL A 82 -11.80 -1.68 10.80
N LEU A 83 -11.75 -2.17 9.56
CA LEU A 83 -10.54 -2.78 9.00
C LEU A 83 -9.64 -1.68 8.44
N PRO A 84 -8.35 -1.70 8.77
CA PRO A 84 -7.40 -0.90 8.03
C PRO A 84 -7.39 -1.36 6.57
N LYS A 85 -7.37 -0.41 5.64
CA LYS A 85 -7.17 -0.69 4.21
C LYS A 85 -5.73 -1.19 4.02
N THR A 86 -5.56 -2.48 4.11
CA THR A 86 -4.29 -3.16 3.80
C THR A 86 -4.41 -3.84 2.44
N GLY A 87 -3.29 -4.05 1.77
CA GLY A 87 -3.24 -4.59 0.42
C GLY A 87 -3.90 -5.96 0.19
N LEU A 88 -4.40 -6.64 1.25
CA LEU A 88 -5.12 -7.90 1.09
C LEU A 88 -6.48 -7.73 0.36
N PHE A 89 -7.14 -6.58 0.53
CA PHE A 89 -8.48 -6.31 -0.02
C PHE A 89 -8.47 -5.28 -1.13
N THR A 90 -7.28 -4.89 -1.59
CA THR A 90 -7.06 -3.85 -2.59
C THR A 90 -6.34 -4.48 -3.76
N SER A 91 -6.84 -4.25 -4.97
CA SER A 91 -6.15 -4.69 -6.18
C SER A 91 -4.73 -4.09 -6.24
N PRO A 92 -3.71 -4.85 -6.66
CA PRO A 92 -2.38 -4.32 -6.91
C PRO A 92 -2.38 -3.05 -7.78
N VAL A 93 -3.21 -2.98 -8.81
CA VAL A 93 -3.34 -1.82 -9.71
C VAL A 93 -3.73 -0.57 -8.94
N ASP A 94 -4.63 -0.66 -7.95
CA ASP A 94 -5.07 0.49 -7.14
C ASP A 94 -3.91 1.24 -6.44
N ASN A 95 -2.78 0.57 -6.23
CA ASN A 95 -1.59 1.23 -5.67
C ASN A 95 -0.91 2.19 -6.65
N PHE A 96 -1.22 2.08 -7.94
CA PHE A 96 -0.61 2.86 -9.00
C PHE A 96 -1.56 3.88 -9.63
N ASP A 97 -2.87 3.72 -9.49
CA ASP A 97 -3.91 4.56 -10.14
C ASP A 97 -3.79 6.06 -9.83
N ASN A 98 -3.25 6.40 -8.66
CA ASN A 98 -3.07 7.79 -8.24
C ASN A 98 -1.61 8.25 -8.32
N LEU A 99 -0.77 7.53 -9.09
CA LEU A 99 0.63 7.85 -9.28
C LEU A 99 0.91 8.30 -10.72
N LYS A 100 1.79 9.26 -10.85
CA LYS A 100 2.39 9.71 -12.11
C LYS A 100 3.90 9.55 -12.08
N GLU A 101 4.54 9.65 -13.22
CA GLU A 101 5.99 9.58 -13.37
C GLU A 101 6.58 8.29 -12.76
N LEU A 102 5.96 7.15 -13.12
CA LEU A 102 6.42 5.86 -12.64
C LEU A 102 7.84 5.57 -13.13
N ARG A 103 8.70 5.13 -12.21
CA ARG A 103 10.08 4.76 -12.49
C ARG A 103 10.51 3.55 -11.69
N LEU A 104 11.39 2.75 -12.28
CA LEU A 104 12.02 1.63 -11.58
C LEU A 104 13.19 2.12 -10.73
N ILE A 105 13.26 1.58 -9.51
CA ILE A 105 14.42 1.69 -8.64
C ILE A 105 15.00 0.30 -8.49
N THR A 106 16.16 0.07 -9.10
CA THR A 106 16.86 -1.21 -8.98
C THR A 106 17.54 -1.29 -7.61
N LEU A 107 17.21 -2.33 -6.85
CA LEU A 107 17.91 -2.63 -5.61
C LEU A 107 19.13 -3.51 -5.92
N ASN A 108 20.33 -3.02 -5.68
CA ASN A 108 21.56 -3.82 -5.78
C ASN A 108 21.74 -4.74 -4.55
N ASP A 109 20.64 -5.34 -4.07
CA ASP A 109 20.68 -6.28 -2.94
C ASP A 109 20.81 -7.71 -3.47
N LYS A 110 22.03 -8.24 -3.45
CA LYS A 110 22.35 -9.61 -3.89
C LYS A 110 21.53 -10.67 -3.14
N ASN A 111 21.04 -10.37 -1.93
CA ASN A 111 20.24 -11.30 -1.12
C ASN A 111 18.77 -11.30 -1.52
N LYS A 112 18.33 -10.33 -2.35
CA LYS A 112 16.93 -10.18 -2.79
C LYS A 112 16.86 -9.85 -4.28
N PRO A 113 17.36 -10.72 -5.17
CA PRO A 113 17.49 -10.44 -6.60
C PRO A 113 16.11 -10.24 -7.29
N ASN A 114 15.05 -10.77 -6.70
CA ASN A 114 13.69 -10.69 -7.25
C ASN A 114 12.88 -9.50 -6.73
N ASP A 115 13.45 -8.68 -5.84
CA ASP A 115 12.77 -7.49 -5.31
C ASP A 115 13.00 -6.30 -6.26
N ILE A 116 11.92 -5.71 -6.75
CA ILE A 116 11.92 -4.50 -7.59
C ILE A 116 11.08 -3.43 -6.89
N ILE A 117 11.49 -2.17 -6.98
CA ILE A 117 10.69 -1.04 -6.51
C ILE A 117 10.22 -0.22 -7.71
N ILE A 118 8.91 0.00 -7.80
CA ILE A 118 8.30 1.00 -8.68
C ILE A 118 7.98 2.20 -7.80
N SER A 119 8.57 3.36 -8.15
CA SER A 119 8.33 4.63 -7.47
C SER A 119 7.52 5.55 -8.36
N GLY A 120 6.54 6.26 -7.78
CA GLY A 120 5.76 7.27 -8.49
C GLY A 120 5.45 8.46 -7.60
N GLN A 121 5.14 9.59 -8.22
CA GLN A 121 4.66 10.78 -7.53
C GLN A 121 3.14 10.70 -7.34
N LEU A 122 2.64 11.04 -6.17
CA LEU A 122 1.22 11.05 -5.89
C LEU A 122 0.53 12.21 -6.65
N ILE A 123 -0.57 11.92 -7.34
CA ILE A 123 -1.41 12.94 -7.97
C ILE A 123 -2.23 13.61 -6.88
N THR A 124 -1.81 14.80 -6.45
CA THR A 124 -2.40 15.50 -5.29
C THR A 124 -3.84 15.93 -5.53
N ASP A 125 -4.22 16.23 -6.77
CA ASP A 125 -5.57 16.64 -7.15
C ASP A 125 -6.61 15.50 -7.00
N SER A 126 -6.15 14.25 -7.05
CA SER A 126 -6.99 13.06 -6.84
C SER A 126 -7.24 12.76 -5.35
N LEU A 127 -6.45 13.35 -4.46
CA LEU A 127 -6.68 13.23 -3.03
C LEU A 127 -7.94 14.00 -2.67
N LYS A 128 -9.06 13.30 -2.43
CA LYS A 128 -10.30 13.88 -1.84
C LYS A 128 -10.08 14.45 -0.44
N VAL A 129 -8.85 14.55 0.00
CA VAL A 129 -8.42 15.06 1.28
C VAL A 129 -8.04 16.51 1.06
N LYS A 130 -8.81 17.44 1.63
CA LYS A 130 -8.41 18.86 1.70
C LYS A 130 -7.10 18.92 2.51
N ILE A 131 -5.97 19.01 1.81
CA ILE A 131 -4.70 19.36 2.43
C ILE A 131 -4.92 20.73 3.08
N PRO A 132 -4.68 20.90 4.39
CA PRO A 132 -4.80 22.22 5.02
C PRO A 132 -3.99 23.25 4.21
N ASN A 133 -4.56 24.44 3.97
CA ASN A 133 -3.94 25.49 3.14
C ASN A 133 -2.50 25.83 3.52
N GLU A 134 -2.12 25.56 4.77
CA GLU A 134 -0.76 25.73 5.29
C GLU A 134 0.24 24.76 4.62
N TYR A 135 -0.21 23.59 4.16
CA TYR A 135 0.60 22.58 3.44
C TYR A 135 0.46 22.68 1.92
N ALA A 136 -0.58 23.33 1.42
CA ALA A 136 -0.74 23.61 -0.01
C ALA A 136 0.39 24.52 -0.56
N ARG A 137 1.11 25.20 0.30
CA ARG A 137 2.32 25.99 -0.02
C ARG A 137 3.62 25.18 0.04
N LEU A 138 3.58 23.94 0.53
CA LEU A 138 4.73 23.06 0.50
C LEU A 138 4.84 22.50 -0.93
N THR A 139 5.90 22.86 -1.62
CA THR A 139 6.25 22.37 -2.96
C THR A 139 6.66 20.89 -2.96
N PHE A 140 6.37 20.15 -1.89
CA PHE A 140 6.74 18.75 -1.74
C PHE A 140 5.64 17.85 -2.28
N ILE A 141 5.95 17.12 -3.34
CA ILE A 141 5.07 16.11 -3.89
C ILE A 141 5.38 14.78 -3.19
N PRO A 142 4.39 14.18 -2.48
CA PRO A 142 4.60 12.87 -1.88
C PRO A 142 4.91 11.83 -2.96
N ALA A 143 5.86 10.95 -2.67
CA ALA A 143 6.17 9.81 -3.51
C ALA A 143 5.73 8.52 -2.82
N VAL A 144 5.35 7.53 -3.63
CA VAL A 144 4.99 6.20 -3.18
C VAL A 144 5.93 5.20 -3.84
N ASP A 145 6.59 4.39 -3.02
CA ASP A 145 7.47 3.32 -3.45
C ASP A 145 6.76 1.98 -3.22
N VAL A 146 6.44 1.27 -4.28
CA VAL A 146 5.80 -0.05 -4.26
C VAL A 146 6.84 -1.12 -4.52
N LYS A 147 7.10 -1.96 -3.53
CA LYS A 147 8.07 -3.05 -3.62
C LYS A 147 7.38 -4.34 -4.02
N LEU A 148 7.78 -4.89 -5.15
CA LEU A 148 7.29 -6.14 -5.71
C LEU A 148 8.28 -7.28 -5.50
N ASP A 149 7.77 -8.48 -5.30
CA ASP A 149 8.48 -9.74 -5.47
C ASP A 149 8.13 -10.31 -6.86
N THR A 150 9.08 -10.31 -7.78
CA THR A 150 8.86 -10.77 -9.16
C THR A 150 8.90 -12.28 -9.31
N LEU A 151 9.31 -13.03 -8.28
CA LEU A 151 9.22 -14.48 -8.26
C LEU A 151 7.79 -14.95 -7.97
N ARG A 152 7.10 -14.24 -7.06
CA ARG A 152 5.74 -14.59 -6.58
C ARG A 152 4.67 -13.61 -7.02
N TRP A 153 5.06 -12.53 -7.69
CA TRP A 153 4.16 -11.48 -8.21
C TRP A 153 3.24 -10.89 -7.13
N VAL A 154 3.83 -10.49 -5.99
CA VAL A 154 3.10 -9.91 -4.87
C VAL A 154 3.74 -8.60 -4.40
N ILE A 155 2.94 -7.72 -3.79
CA ILE A 155 3.41 -6.47 -3.20
C ILE A 155 3.91 -6.74 -1.79
N LYS A 156 5.23 -6.70 -1.59
CA LYS A 156 5.86 -6.89 -0.26
C LYS A 156 5.75 -5.68 0.62
N SER A 157 5.86 -4.47 0.05
CA SER A 157 5.66 -3.25 0.82
C SER A 157 5.24 -2.07 -0.03
N VAL A 158 4.54 -1.12 0.62
CA VAL A 158 4.19 0.20 0.06
C VAL A 158 4.70 1.24 1.05
N THR A 159 5.52 2.18 0.59
CA THR A 159 6.09 3.26 1.42
C THR A 159 5.69 4.61 0.84
N THR A 160 5.00 5.42 1.63
CA THR A 160 4.73 6.82 1.30
C THR A 160 5.79 7.70 1.97
N ARG A 161 6.39 8.61 1.22
CA ARG A 161 7.44 9.51 1.69
C ARG A 161 7.30 10.91 1.10
N ILE A 162 7.87 11.89 1.78
CA ILE A 162 8.14 13.23 1.25
C ILE A 162 9.66 13.39 1.27
N ASP A 163 10.28 13.54 0.10
CA ASP A 163 11.72 13.45 -0.08
C ASP A 163 12.28 12.14 0.54
N THR A 164 13.15 12.25 1.53
CA THR A 164 13.73 11.12 2.28
C THR A 164 12.92 10.75 3.53
N LEU A 165 11.96 11.59 3.94
CA LEU A 165 11.17 11.38 5.15
C LEU A 165 10.04 10.37 4.88
N LYS A 166 10.11 9.22 5.50
CA LYS A 166 9.01 8.24 5.49
C LYS A 166 7.84 8.77 6.30
N ILE A 167 6.63 8.64 5.78
CA ILE A 167 5.38 9.01 6.43
C ILE A 167 4.63 7.77 6.88
N MET A 168 4.49 6.79 5.99
CA MET A 168 3.81 5.54 6.25
C MET A 168 4.49 4.41 5.50
N LYS A 169 4.51 3.22 6.10
CA LYS A 169 4.97 2.01 5.42
C LYS A 169 4.03 0.85 5.75
N ILE A 170 3.61 0.15 4.72
CA ILE A 170 2.90 -1.12 4.83
C ILE A 170 3.90 -2.21 4.44
N ASN A 171 4.08 -3.22 5.30
CA ASN A 171 4.86 -4.41 4.99
C ASN A 171 3.95 -5.63 5.05
N ASN A 172 4.04 -6.50 4.06
CA ASN A 172 3.32 -7.77 3.99
C ASN A 172 4.31 -8.93 3.97
N ASN A 173 4.10 -9.89 4.85
CA ASN A 173 4.77 -11.18 4.80
C ASN A 173 3.78 -12.23 4.30
N TYR A 174 4.21 -13.01 3.34
CA TYR A 174 3.42 -14.00 2.64
C TYR A 174 3.89 -15.40 2.99
N ASP A 175 2.97 -16.35 2.91
CA ASP A 175 3.26 -17.77 3.01
C ASP A 175 2.22 -18.56 2.20
N ILE A 176 2.48 -19.85 1.99
CA ILE A 176 1.51 -20.76 1.38
C ILE A 176 0.42 -21.07 2.41
N VAL A 177 -0.83 -20.84 2.02
CA VAL A 177 -2.01 -21.06 2.86
C VAL A 177 -3.07 -21.87 2.09
N ASP A 178 -3.91 -22.60 2.82
CA ASP A 178 -5.02 -23.40 2.28
C ASP A 178 -4.58 -24.32 1.09
N GLY A 179 -3.39 -24.89 1.20
CA GLY A 179 -2.77 -25.77 0.22
C GLY A 179 -1.75 -25.07 -0.67
N ASP A 180 -2.19 -24.23 -1.62
CA ASP A 180 -1.32 -23.75 -2.70
C ASP A 180 -1.31 -22.22 -2.89
N TYR A 181 -2.10 -21.49 -2.11
CA TYR A 181 -2.26 -20.04 -2.30
C TYR A 181 -1.23 -19.23 -1.55
N TYR A 182 -0.49 -18.36 -2.25
CA TYR A 182 0.51 -17.49 -1.65
C TYR A 182 -0.13 -16.17 -1.24
N LEU A 183 -0.54 -16.08 0.05
CA LEU A 183 -1.28 -14.95 0.61
C LEU A 183 -0.59 -14.37 1.84
N PRO A 184 -0.91 -13.12 2.23
CA PRO A 184 -0.32 -12.50 3.42
C PRO A 184 -0.69 -13.27 4.69
N VAL A 185 0.29 -13.62 5.51
CA VAL A 185 0.09 -14.17 6.85
C VAL A 185 0.25 -13.12 7.95
N THR A 186 0.99 -12.04 7.65
CA THR A 186 1.06 -10.86 8.50
C THR A 186 1.17 -9.60 7.67
N SER A 187 0.52 -8.53 8.11
CA SER A 187 0.73 -7.17 7.62
C SER A 187 1.07 -6.25 8.78
N THR A 188 1.97 -5.30 8.54
CA THR A 188 2.33 -4.26 9.50
C THR A 188 2.18 -2.92 8.83
N VAL A 189 1.44 -2.00 9.45
CA VAL A 189 1.35 -0.60 9.03
C VAL A 189 2.11 0.23 10.05
N GLU A 190 3.15 0.92 9.61
CA GLU A 190 4.02 1.77 10.41
C GLU A 190 3.81 3.22 10.01
N TYR A 191 3.58 4.09 10.99
CA TYR A 191 3.45 5.54 10.82
C TYR A 191 4.66 6.23 11.41
N TYR A 192 5.28 7.16 10.64
CA TYR A 192 6.51 7.88 11.00
C TYR A 192 6.28 9.38 10.99
N ILE A 193 5.41 9.91 11.85
CA ILE A 193 5.03 11.30 11.76
C ILE A 193 5.68 12.11 12.85
N LYS A 194 6.58 13.01 12.43
CA LYS A 194 7.34 13.91 13.33
C LYS A 194 6.69 15.30 13.51
N ASP A 195 5.63 15.60 12.76
CA ASP A 195 4.99 16.92 12.78
C ASP A 195 3.65 16.89 13.51
N ALA A 196 3.45 17.83 14.46
CA ALA A 196 2.23 17.92 15.27
C ALA A 196 0.98 18.24 14.44
N LYS A 197 1.12 18.98 13.33
CA LYS A 197 -0.01 19.35 12.45
C LYS A 197 -0.39 18.19 11.55
N LEU A 198 0.60 17.51 10.96
CA LEU A 198 0.40 16.29 10.18
C LEU A 198 -0.16 15.16 11.07
N SER A 199 0.26 15.10 12.31
CA SER A 199 -0.27 14.23 13.35
C SER A 199 -1.76 14.48 13.64
N LYS A 200 -2.20 15.75 13.70
CA LYS A 200 -3.64 16.10 13.82
C LYS A 200 -4.46 15.64 12.64
N TRP A 201 -3.94 15.76 11.44
CA TRP A 201 -4.61 15.34 10.23
C TRP A 201 -4.77 13.81 10.18
N LEU A 202 -3.70 13.07 10.50
CA LEU A 202 -3.75 11.61 10.55
C LEU A 202 -4.59 11.08 11.71
N LYS A 203 -4.72 11.83 12.83
CA LYS A 203 -5.69 11.50 13.87
C LYS A 203 -7.12 11.42 13.34
N LYS A 204 -7.49 12.34 12.46
CA LYS A 204 -8.80 12.33 11.81
C LYS A 204 -8.97 11.07 10.94
N ASP A 205 -7.94 10.64 10.29
CA ASP A 205 -7.93 9.43 9.45
C ASP A 205 -7.91 8.15 10.32
N ILE A 206 -7.10 8.12 11.37
CA ILE A 206 -7.05 7.03 12.35
C ILE A 206 -8.36 6.97 13.16
N SER A 207 -8.96 8.12 13.56
CA SER A 207 -10.25 8.14 14.26
C SER A 207 -11.39 7.66 13.36
N THR A 208 -11.34 7.94 12.06
CA THR A 208 -12.27 7.40 11.06
C THR A 208 -12.11 5.87 10.93
N VAL A 209 -10.89 5.35 11.09
CA VAL A 209 -10.58 3.92 11.08
C VAL A 209 -10.95 3.23 12.40
N ILE A 210 -10.86 3.93 13.52
CA ILE A 210 -11.09 3.38 14.88
C ILE A 210 -12.51 3.67 15.41
N GLY A 211 -13.22 4.64 14.79
CA GLY A 211 -14.64 4.91 15.08
C GLY A 211 -14.94 5.56 16.42
N LYS A 212 -14.02 6.29 17.04
CA LYS A 212 -14.26 7.11 18.22
C LYS A 212 -13.31 8.31 18.28
N ASP A 213 -13.86 9.48 18.57
CA ASP A 213 -13.13 10.62 19.11
C ASP A 213 -12.59 10.29 20.51
N GLN A 214 -11.41 9.70 20.59
CA GLN A 214 -10.69 9.58 21.83
C GLN A 214 -9.55 10.61 21.84
N ASP A 215 -9.52 11.45 22.88
CA ASP A 215 -8.43 12.38 23.13
C ASP A 215 -7.12 11.62 23.28
N LEU A 216 -6.36 11.55 22.19
CA LEU A 216 -4.99 11.06 22.22
C LEU A 216 -4.14 12.10 22.96
N LYS A 217 -3.77 11.82 24.20
CA LYS A 217 -2.89 12.69 24.99
C LYS A 217 -1.54 12.84 24.30
N TYR A 218 -1.19 14.08 23.95
CA TYR A 218 0.10 14.42 23.38
C TYR A 218 1.23 14.18 24.37
N GLN A 219 2.22 13.39 24.00
CA GLN A 219 3.54 13.51 24.58
C GLN A 219 4.29 14.67 23.91
N LYS A 220 5.09 15.39 24.70
CA LYS A 220 5.73 16.68 24.40
C LYS A 220 6.73 16.67 23.23
N ASN A 221 7.06 15.49 22.69
CA ASN A 221 7.92 15.29 21.52
C ASN A 221 7.06 14.78 20.36
N ASN A 222 6.61 15.62 19.51
CA ASN A 222 5.79 15.56 18.31
C ASN A 222 5.97 14.36 17.35
N LEU A 223 6.36 13.19 17.83
CA LEU A 223 6.58 11.97 17.08
C LEU A 223 5.39 11.04 17.33
N VAL A 224 4.55 10.81 16.34
CA VAL A 224 3.59 9.71 16.36
C VAL A 224 4.23 8.53 15.63
N GLU A 225 4.90 7.68 16.37
CA GLU A 225 5.25 6.35 15.91
C GLU A 225 4.10 5.42 16.30
N GLY A 226 3.35 4.98 15.29
CA GLY A 226 2.25 4.04 15.48
C GLY A 226 2.47 2.78 14.66
N ASN A 227 2.09 1.66 15.21
CA ASN A 227 2.21 0.38 14.53
C ASN A 227 0.88 -0.39 14.63
N ILE A 228 0.36 -0.83 13.48
CA ILE A 228 -0.78 -1.73 13.40
C ILE A 228 -0.26 -3.08 12.89
N LYS A 229 -0.35 -4.11 13.72
CA LYS A 229 0.00 -5.48 13.35
C LYS A 229 -1.27 -6.29 13.08
N ILE A 230 -1.31 -6.93 11.93
CA ILE A 230 -2.41 -7.77 11.48
C ILE A 230 -1.86 -9.16 11.24
N LYS A 231 -2.48 -10.17 11.88
CA LYS A 231 -2.23 -11.58 11.59
C LYS A 231 -3.44 -12.17 10.90
N TYR A 232 -3.18 -12.96 9.88
CA TYR A 232 -4.18 -13.65 9.10
C TYR A 232 -4.08 -15.15 9.33
N ASN A 233 -5.18 -15.79 9.72
CA ASN A 233 -5.21 -17.20 10.07
C ASN A 233 -6.42 -17.89 9.45
N LYS A 234 -6.37 -19.21 9.32
CA LYS A 234 -7.49 -20.06 8.90
C LYS A 234 -8.12 -19.61 7.57
N TYR A 235 -7.27 -19.40 6.57
CA TYR A 235 -7.73 -19.14 5.22
C TYR A 235 -8.59 -20.29 4.68
N LYS A 236 -9.62 -19.92 3.92
CA LYS A 236 -10.36 -20.79 3.03
C LYS A 236 -10.49 -20.06 1.71
N VAL A 237 -9.77 -20.51 0.70
CA VAL A 237 -9.59 -19.80 -0.58
C VAL A 237 -10.36 -20.49 -1.68
N ASN A 238 -11.00 -19.72 -2.57
CA ASN A 238 -11.70 -20.19 -3.76
C ASN A 238 -12.75 -21.29 -3.47
N ARG A 239 -13.54 -21.09 -2.39
CA ARG A 239 -14.60 -22.03 -1.99
C ARG A 239 -16.00 -21.64 -2.52
N GLY A 240 -16.09 -20.58 -3.34
CA GLY A 240 -17.34 -20.13 -3.92
C GLY A 240 -18.27 -19.47 -2.92
N ILE A 241 -17.82 -18.36 -2.27
CA ILE A 241 -18.61 -17.64 -1.26
C ILE A 241 -19.90 -17.11 -1.91
N PRO A 242 -21.09 -17.48 -1.37
CA PRO A 242 -22.37 -17.01 -1.91
C PRO A 242 -22.58 -15.52 -1.71
N ASP A 243 -23.15 -14.83 -2.67
CA ASP A 243 -23.40 -13.38 -2.62
C ASP A 243 -24.32 -12.93 -1.47
N LYS A 244 -25.17 -13.83 -0.97
CA LYS A 244 -26.02 -13.57 0.21
C LYS A 244 -25.24 -13.21 1.49
N ILE A 245 -23.95 -13.59 1.55
CA ILE A 245 -23.10 -13.25 2.70
C ILE A 245 -22.76 -11.76 2.74
N PHE A 246 -22.77 -11.07 1.60
CA PHE A 246 -22.39 -9.67 1.46
C PHE A 246 -23.57 -8.68 1.56
N LYS A 247 -24.78 -9.21 1.63
CA LYS A 247 -26.01 -8.45 1.84
C LYS A 247 -26.21 -7.99 3.27
#